data_b79dcb910c0aef2851a32451d9872e79
#
_entry.id   b79dcb910c0aef2851a32451d9872e79
#
_cell.length_a   1.000
_cell.length_b   1.000
_cell.length_c   1.000
_cell.angle_alpha   90.00
_cell.angle_beta   90.00
_cell.angle_gamma   90.00
#
_symmetry.space_group_name_H-M   'P 1'
#
loop_
_entity.id
_entity.type
_entity.pdbx_description
1 polymer ?
#
loop_
_entity_poly.entity_id
_entity_poly.type
_entity_poly.pdbx_seq_one_letter_code
_entity_poly.pdbx_strand_id
1 'polypeptide(L)'
;MSPTSLDSSRTNGSSINNFASIPQILEIPNLIAIQTESFKWLTSEGIKQVLDGVSPLVDFTGTKYELSFHNHRFEPPKRSEAECKEEERTYSAPMYVTSRLVLKETGEIKEQDLFMGDLPLMTQHGTFIINGAERVVVSQLVRSPGAYFTADRDLNSNRILCNAKLIPYRGAWLEFETSTKDVISVKIDRKRKISVTTLLVALGVDIGDATGKIFSKVDTNASHKYMAQTAERDPLPESTSVSLKERDLKTIWEVLRPSKTFNIRKAEAIGIAQLEVYRRLRPGEPPNLDNAWGLIRNLFFDERRYDIAQVGRYKLNTKLGLDIPMETRTLTLEDMFAVISMI
;
A
#
# COMPACT_ATOMS: atom_id res chain seq x y z
N MET A 1 -30.24 -41.57 9.87
CA MET A 1 -29.82 -42.85 10.50
C MET A 1 -29.60 -42.52 11.98
N SER A 2 -30.51 -43.00 12.81
CA SER A 2 -30.47 -42.76 14.27
C SER A 2 -29.33 -43.58 14.92
N PRO A 3 -28.58 -43.01 15.87
CA PRO A 3 -27.57 -43.82 16.57
C PRO A 3 -28.24 -44.78 17.53
N THR A 4 -27.90 -46.04 17.38
CA THR A 4 -28.32 -47.18 18.20
C THR A 4 -27.85 -46.96 19.63
N SER A 5 -28.81 -47.01 20.56
CA SER A 5 -28.58 -47.00 22.00
C SER A 5 -27.73 -48.22 22.42
N LEU A 6 -26.54 -47.99 22.89
CA LEU A 6 -25.72 -48.98 23.59
C LEU A 6 -26.26 -49.19 25.01
N ASP A 7 -26.73 -50.38 25.22
CA ASP A 7 -27.32 -50.87 26.44
C ASP A 7 -26.32 -50.81 27.62
N SER A 8 -26.75 -50.19 28.72
CA SER A 8 -25.95 -50.07 29.93
C SER A 8 -25.99 -51.37 30.74
N SER A 9 -24.95 -52.16 30.64
CA SER A 9 -24.74 -53.30 31.57
C SER A 9 -24.36 -52.74 32.96
N ARG A 10 -25.30 -52.85 33.88
CA ARG A 10 -25.09 -52.59 35.30
C ARG A 10 -24.14 -53.63 35.90
N THR A 11 -22.96 -53.21 36.30
CA THR A 11 -22.11 -53.93 37.24
C THR A 11 -21.99 -53.14 38.56
N ASN A 12 -22.09 -53.85 39.64
CA ASN A 12 -22.21 -53.41 41.02
C ASN A 12 -21.34 -52.23 41.43
N GLY A 13 -21.97 -51.20 41.95
CA GLY A 13 -21.47 -50.48 43.13
C GLY A 13 -20.59 -49.25 42.95
N SER A 14 -20.13 -48.86 41.75
CA SER A 14 -19.50 -47.57 41.55
C SER A 14 -20.09 -46.87 40.32
N SER A 15 -20.74 -45.77 40.48
CA SER A 15 -21.19 -44.94 39.35
C SER A 15 -19.95 -44.41 38.61
N ILE A 16 -19.57 -45.06 37.54
CA ILE A 16 -18.55 -44.54 36.64
C ILE A 16 -19.18 -43.33 35.90
N ASN A 17 -18.74 -42.13 36.22
CA ASN A 17 -19.15 -40.96 35.50
C ASN A 17 -18.56 -41.04 34.08
N ASN A 18 -19.40 -41.34 33.10
CA ASN A 18 -19.01 -41.36 31.71
C ASN A 18 -19.14 -39.98 31.09
N PHE A 19 -18.04 -39.23 31.00
CA PHE A 19 -18.00 -37.91 30.42
C PHE A 19 -18.17 -37.90 28.89
N ALA A 20 -18.11 -39.07 28.22
CA ALA A 20 -18.39 -39.19 26.79
C ALA A 20 -19.88 -39.00 26.44
N SER A 21 -20.79 -39.06 27.45
CA SER A 21 -22.23 -38.85 27.26
C SER A 21 -22.68 -37.39 27.47
N ILE A 22 -21.75 -36.46 27.71
CA ILE A 22 -22.07 -35.05 27.83
C ILE A 22 -22.57 -34.57 26.47
N PRO A 23 -23.79 -34.00 26.35
CA PRO A 23 -24.29 -33.46 25.10
C PRO A 23 -23.39 -32.34 24.61
N GLN A 24 -23.11 -32.34 23.32
CA GLN A 24 -22.36 -31.27 22.70
C GLN A 24 -23.14 -29.95 22.82
N ILE A 25 -22.67 -29.03 23.64
CA ILE A 25 -23.32 -27.75 23.91
C ILE A 25 -22.98 -26.73 22.82
N LEU A 26 -21.77 -26.83 22.26
CA LEU A 26 -21.27 -25.96 21.19
C LEU A 26 -20.88 -26.81 20.00
N GLU A 27 -21.20 -26.33 18.82
CA GLU A 27 -20.69 -26.92 17.58
C GLU A 27 -19.17 -26.67 17.48
N ILE A 28 -18.44 -27.68 17.00
CA ILE A 28 -17.01 -27.53 16.75
C ILE A 28 -16.85 -26.55 15.58
N PRO A 29 -16.15 -25.42 15.75
CA PRO A 29 -15.95 -24.47 14.68
C PRO A 29 -15.17 -25.12 13.53
N ASN A 30 -15.47 -24.72 12.29
CA ASN A 30 -14.71 -25.17 11.13
C ASN A 30 -13.29 -24.57 11.18
N LEU A 31 -12.30 -25.40 11.54
CA LEU A 31 -10.91 -24.96 11.72
C LEU A 31 -10.21 -24.54 10.41
N ILE A 32 -10.75 -24.94 9.26
CA ILE A 32 -10.23 -24.56 7.93
C ILE A 32 -11.05 -23.46 7.26
N ALA A 33 -11.99 -22.84 7.99
CA ALA A 33 -12.86 -21.80 7.45
C ALA A 33 -12.06 -20.61 6.85
N ILE A 34 -10.96 -20.23 7.50
CA ILE A 34 -10.12 -19.12 7.04
C ILE A 34 -9.61 -19.39 5.62
N GLN A 35 -9.14 -20.59 5.30
CA GLN A 35 -8.65 -20.95 3.98
C GLN A 35 -9.79 -21.06 2.98
N THR A 36 -10.84 -21.81 3.31
CA THR A 36 -11.94 -22.07 2.38
C THR A 36 -12.78 -20.84 2.06
N GLU A 37 -13.08 -20.01 3.06
CA GLU A 37 -13.83 -18.77 2.85
C GLU A 37 -13.00 -17.71 2.10
N SER A 38 -11.72 -17.61 2.41
CA SER A 38 -10.80 -16.73 1.70
C SER A 38 -10.68 -17.09 0.22
N PHE A 39 -10.58 -18.39 -0.10
CA PHE A 39 -10.52 -18.84 -1.49
C PHE A 39 -11.87 -18.63 -2.21
N LYS A 40 -12.98 -18.89 -1.54
CA LYS A 40 -14.32 -18.63 -2.08
C LYS A 40 -14.51 -17.13 -2.37
N TRP A 41 -14.08 -16.28 -1.48
CA TRP A 41 -14.09 -14.83 -1.69
C TRP A 41 -13.19 -14.43 -2.87
N LEU A 42 -11.97 -14.99 -2.96
CA LEU A 42 -11.04 -14.71 -4.07
C LEU A 42 -11.69 -15.04 -5.42
N THR A 43 -12.30 -16.20 -5.55
CA THR A 43 -12.89 -16.66 -6.83
C THR A 43 -14.18 -15.95 -7.19
N SER A 44 -14.95 -15.44 -6.23
CA SER A 44 -16.21 -14.71 -6.49
C SER A 44 -16.00 -13.20 -6.63
N GLU A 45 -15.38 -12.56 -5.65
CA GLU A 45 -15.29 -11.10 -5.56
C GLU A 45 -13.87 -10.58 -5.75
N GLY A 46 -12.86 -11.29 -5.24
CA GLY A 46 -11.47 -10.79 -5.23
C GLY A 46 -10.91 -10.59 -6.63
N ILE A 47 -11.13 -11.55 -7.53
CA ILE A 47 -10.70 -11.42 -8.94
C ILE A 47 -11.41 -10.26 -9.61
N LYS A 48 -12.72 -10.10 -9.38
CA LYS A 48 -13.49 -8.98 -9.92
C LYS A 48 -12.92 -7.63 -9.45
N GLN A 49 -12.63 -7.48 -8.17
CA GLN A 49 -12.02 -6.26 -7.64
C GLN A 49 -10.64 -5.96 -8.27
N VAL A 50 -9.84 -6.99 -8.55
CA VAL A 50 -8.55 -6.83 -9.24
C VAL A 50 -8.75 -6.37 -10.67
N LEU A 51 -9.70 -6.99 -11.40
CA LEU A 51 -10.01 -6.62 -12.78
C LEU A 51 -10.57 -5.19 -12.85
N ASP A 52 -11.46 -4.81 -11.96
CA ASP A 52 -12.02 -3.45 -11.87
C ASP A 52 -10.93 -2.43 -11.51
N GLY A 53 -9.96 -2.79 -10.66
CA GLY A 53 -8.83 -1.93 -10.30
C GLY A 53 -7.85 -1.69 -11.44
N VAL A 54 -7.73 -2.62 -12.39
CA VAL A 54 -6.88 -2.48 -13.59
C VAL A 54 -7.64 -1.77 -14.71
N SER A 55 -8.94 -1.98 -14.80
CA SER A 55 -9.81 -1.41 -15.85
C SER A 55 -10.25 0.02 -15.49
N PRO A 56 -10.39 0.93 -16.47
CA PRO A 56 -10.00 0.78 -17.88
C PRO A 56 -8.51 1.08 -18.10
N LEU A 57 -7.89 0.36 -19.05
CA LEU A 57 -6.57 0.70 -19.58
C LEU A 57 -6.80 1.61 -20.80
N VAL A 58 -6.29 2.83 -20.74
CA VAL A 58 -6.37 3.81 -21.82
C VAL A 58 -4.99 4.00 -22.45
N ASP A 59 -4.97 4.36 -23.74
CA ASP A 59 -3.74 4.70 -24.43
C ASP A 59 -3.08 5.97 -23.81
N PHE A 60 -1.83 6.23 -24.17
CA PHE A 60 -1.06 7.36 -23.64
C PHE A 60 -1.77 8.72 -23.84
N THR A 61 -2.49 8.90 -24.95
CA THR A 61 -3.24 10.13 -25.26
C THR A 61 -4.63 10.16 -24.63
N GLY A 62 -5.16 9.02 -24.18
CA GLY A 62 -6.51 8.86 -23.65
C GLY A 62 -7.63 9.00 -24.69
N THR A 63 -7.28 9.14 -25.98
CA THR A 63 -8.23 9.50 -27.04
C THR A 63 -8.55 8.39 -28.02
N LYS A 64 -7.73 7.35 -28.13
CA LYS A 64 -7.84 6.34 -29.20
C LYS A 64 -8.46 5.03 -28.70
N TYR A 65 -7.90 4.45 -27.67
CA TYR A 65 -8.24 3.10 -27.22
C TYR A 65 -8.57 3.07 -25.75
N GLU A 66 -9.57 2.25 -25.43
CA GLU A 66 -9.92 1.93 -24.05
C GLU A 66 -10.18 0.43 -23.95
N LEU A 67 -9.37 -0.25 -23.10
CA LEU A 67 -9.49 -1.67 -22.85
C LEU A 67 -10.01 -1.89 -21.44
N SER A 68 -11.11 -2.61 -21.29
CA SER A 68 -11.67 -3.00 -20.00
C SER A 68 -11.86 -4.51 -19.91
N PHE A 69 -11.78 -5.00 -18.67
CA PHE A 69 -11.97 -6.41 -18.38
C PHE A 69 -13.25 -6.57 -17.55
N HIS A 70 -14.09 -7.52 -17.98
CA HIS A 70 -15.37 -7.79 -17.34
C HIS A 70 -15.53 -9.29 -17.18
N ASN A 71 -16.36 -9.72 -16.24
CA ASN A 71 -16.84 -11.09 -16.11
C ASN A 71 -15.75 -12.16 -16.24
N HIS A 72 -15.28 -12.65 -15.12
CA HIS A 72 -14.41 -13.83 -15.12
C HIS A 72 -15.23 -15.11 -15.01
N ARG A 73 -14.75 -16.18 -15.61
CA ARG A 73 -15.33 -17.52 -15.51
C ARG A 73 -14.24 -18.57 -15.43
N PHE A 74 -14.52 -19.64 -14.73
CA PHE A 74 -13.66 -20.81 -14.66
C PHE A 74 -14.29 -21.94 -15.47
N GLU A 75 -13.46 -22.64 -16.21
CA GLU A 75 -13.83 -23.92 -16.78
C GLU A 75 -13.56 -25.05 -15.78
N PRO A 76 -14.27 -26.20 -15.90
CA PRO A 76 -14.00 -27.33 -15.04
C PRO A 76 -12.54 -27.79 -15.18
N PRO A 77 -11.93 -28.27 -14.09
CA PRO A 77 -10.56 -28.78 -14.14
C PRO A 77 -10.48 -29.99 -15.10
N LYS A 78 -9.37 -30.06 -15.83
CA LYS A 78 -9.15 -31.13 -16.82
C LYS A 78 -8.84 -32.48 -16.20
N ARG A 79 -8.43 -32.51 -14.92
CA ARG A 79 -8.02 -33.69 -14.16
C ARG A 79 -8.59 -33.64 -12.77
N SER A 80 -8.77 -34.82 -12.19
CA SER A 80 -9.15 -34.98 -10.78
C SER A 80 -7.97 -34.68 -9.84
N GLU A 81 -8.28 -34.49 -8.55
CA GLU A 81 -7.25 -34.31 -7.51
C GLU A 81 -6.30 -35.54 -7.41
N ALA A 82 -6.83 -36.74 -7.54
CA ALA A 82 -6.05 -37.98 -7.46
C ALA A 82 -5.07 -38.09 -8.65
N GLU A 83 -5.56 -37.91 -9.88
CA GLU A 83 -4.74 -37.89 -11.08
C GLU A 83 -3.62 -36.86 -11.03
N CYS A 84 -3.91 -35.65 -10.50
CA CYS A 84 -2.89 -34.60 -10.35
C CYS A 84 -1.79 -34.99 -9.37
N LYS A 85 -2.11 -35.76 -8.31
CA LYS A 85 -1.11 -36.27 -7.36
C LYS A 85 -0.24 -37.38 -8.00
N GLU A 86 -0.83 -38.26 -8.75
CA GLU A 86 -0.13 -39.37 -9.42
C GLU A 86 0.75 -38.92 -10.58
N GLU A 87 0.25 -37.95 -11.37
CA GLU A 87 0.98 -37.39 -12.53
C GLU A 87 1.93 -36.25 -12.18
N GLU A 88 2.11 -35.93 -10.89
CA GLU A 88 2.94 -34.81 -10.42
C GLU A 88 2.55 -33.46 -11.06
N ARG A 89 1.25 -33.21 -11.20
CA ARG A 89 0.69 -32.00 -11.83
C ARG A 89 0.00 -31.10 -10.82
N THR A 90 -0.30 -29.89 -11.26
CA THR A 90 -1.06 -28.91 -10.49
C THR A 90 -2.56 -29.08 -10.76
N TYR A 91 -3.35 -29.20 -9.69
CA TYR A 91 -4.82 -29.16 -9.77
C TYR A 91 -5.28 -27.73 -10.01
N SER A 92 -5.72 -27.42 -11.24
CA SER A 92 -6.05 -26.07 -11.67
C SER A 92 -7.25 -26.04 -12.62
N ALA A 93 -7.87 -24.89 -12.71
CA ALA A 93 -8.92 -24.62 -13.67
C ALA A 93 -8.53 -23.48 -14.61
N PRO A 94 -8.82 -23.57 -15.91
CA PRO A 94 -8.63 -22.48 -16.85
C PRO A 94 -9.54 -21.31 -16.50
N MET A 95 -8.95 -20.10 -16.42
CA MET A 95 -9.68 -18.86 -16.17
C MET A 95 -9.78 -18.04 -17.45
N TYR A 96 -10.99 -17.64 -17.80
CA TYR A 96 -11.28 -16.74 -18.91
C TYR A 96 -11.87 -15.43 -18.41
N VAL A 97 -11.55 -14.36 -19.09
CA VAL A 97 -12.04 -13.02 -18.79
C VAL A 97 -12.55 -12.38 -20.08
N THR A 98 -13.72 -11.80 -20.06
CA THR A 98 -14.26 -11.04 -21.20
C THR A 98 -13.55 -9.69 -21.28
N SER A 99 -12.81 -9.48 -22.36
CA SER A 99 -12.17 -8.20 -22.68
C SER A 99 -13.05 -7.39 -23.62
N ARG A 100 -13.15 -6.09 -23.34
CA ARG A 100 -13.87 -5.13 -24.17
C ARG A 100 -12.94 -4.02 -24.60
N LEU A 101 -12.70 -3.94 -25.91
CA LEU A 101 -11.91 -2.89 -26.54
C LEU A 101 -12.84 -1.88 -27.22
N VAL A 102 -12.74 -0.63 -26.81
CA VAL A 102 -13.48 0.49 -27.40
C VAL A 102 -12.51 1.35 -28.21
N LEU A 103 -12.78 1.51 -29.49
CA LEU A 103 -12.11 2.45 -30.37
C LEU A 103 -12.85 3.79 -30.29
N LYS A 104 -12.28 4.77 -29.58
CA LYS A 104 -12.95 6.07 -29.32
C LYS A 104 -13.15 6.90 -30.58
N GLU A 105 -12.29 6.75 -31.60
CA GLU A 105 -12.39 7.48 -32.85
C GLU A 105 -13.59 7.02 -33.71
N THR A 106 -13.83 5.72 -33.75
CA THR A 106 -14.90 5.12 -34.59
C THR A 106 -16.14 4.74 -33.80
N GLY A 107 -16.04 4.68 -32.47
CA GLY A 107 -17.10 4.15 -31.61
C GLY A 107 -17.27 2.63 -31.69
N GLU A 108 -16.38 1.93 -32.38
CA GLU A 108 -16.43 0.48 -32.51
C GLU A 108 -16.08 -0.21 -31.19
N ILE A 109 -16.88 -1.22 -30.81
CA ILE A 109 -16.68 -2.03 -29.63
C ILE A 109 -16.40 -3.46 -30.06
N LYS A 110 -15.28 -4.02 -29.59
CA LYS A 110 -14.90 -5.42 -29.80
C LYS A 110 -14.86 -6.13 -28.46
N GLU A 111 -15.60 -7.23 -28.35
CA GLU A 111 -15.59 -8.08 -27.15
C GLU A 111 -15.07 -9.46 -27.52
N GLN A 112 -14.20 -9.99 -26.64
CA GLN A 112 -13.63 -11.32 -26.79
C GLN A 112 -13.29 -11.91 -25.44
N ASP A 113 -13.54 -13.21 -25.26
CA ASP A 113 -13.08 -13.95 -24.11
C ASP A 113 -11.60 -14.29 -24.26
N LEU A 114 -10.80 -13.90 -23.28
CA LEU A 114 -9.37 -14.13 -23.22
C LEU A 114 -9.03 -15.16 -22.16
N PHE A 115 -8.24 -16.15 -22.54
CA PHE A 115 -7.61 -17.06 -21.58
C PHE A 115 -6.54 -16.31 -20.79
N MET A 116 -6.72 -16.20 -19.48
CA MET A 116 -5.78 -15.49 -18.61
C MET A 116 -4.72 -16.43 -17.99
N GLY A 117 -5.05 -17.70 -17.86
CA GLY A 117 -4.17 -18.70 -17.29
C GLY A 117 -4.93 -19.77 -16.51
N ASP A 118 -4.18 -20.75 -16.03
CA ASP A 118 -4.71 -21.79 -15.14
C ASP A 118 -4.56 -21.35 -13.69
N LEU A 119 -5.68 -21.21 -12.97
CA LEU A 119 -5.67 -20.89 -11.55
C LEU A 119 -5.71 -22.17 -10.73
N PRO A 120 -4.76 -22.38 -9.78
CA PRO A 120 -4.81 -23.51 -8.86
C PRO A 120 -6.11 -23.52 -8.06
N LEU A 121 -6.76 -24.66 -7.98
CA LEU A 121 -7.99 -24.85 -7.21
C LEU A 121 -7.69 -25.39 -5.82
N MET A 122 -8.50 -24.95 -4.87
CA MET A 122 -8.44 -25.48 -3.50
C MET A 122 -9.23 -26.77 -3.40
N THR A 123 -8.68 -27.75 -2.71
CA THR A 123 -9.35 -29.01 -2.38
C THR A 123 -10.40 -28.80 -1.27
N GLN A 124 -11.22 -29.81 -1.02
CA GLN A 124 -12.18 -29.77 0.08
C GLN A 124 -11.53 -29.66 1.47
N HIS A 125 -10.25 -30.00 1.57
CA HIS A 125 -9.46 -29.95 2.81
C HIS A 125 -8.77 -28.59 3.03
N GLY A 126 -9.00 -27.59 2.16
CA GLY A 126 -8.38 -26.29 2.24
C GLY A 126 -6.92 -26.26 1.79
N THR A 127 -6.49 -27.22 1.01
CA THR A 127 -5.14 -27.37 0.47
C THR A 127 -5.11 -27.13 -1.04
N PHE A 128 -3.91 -26.97 -1.59
CA PHE A 128 -3.66 -26.91 -3.03
C PHE A 128 -2.74 -28.06 -3.43
N ILE A 129 -2.96 -28.63 -4.60
CA ILE A 129 -2.06 -29.62 -5.18
C ILE A 129 -1.20 -28.91 -6.24
N ILE A 130 0.08 -28.75 -5.96
CA ILE A 130 1.05 -28.10 -6.82
C ILE A 130 2.16 -29.09 -7.16
N ASN A 131 2.28 -29.43 -8.44
CA ASN A 131 3.24 -30.42 -8.94
C ASN A 131 3.15 -31.75 -8.14
N GLY A 132 1.93 -32.24 -7.95
CA GLY A 132 1.63 -33.46 -7.21
C GLY A 132 1.71 -33.34 -5.69
N ALA A 133 2.34 -32.32 -5.16
CA ALA A 133 2.49 -32.11 -3.71
C ALA A 133 1.31 -31.30 -3.15
N GLU A 134 0.73 -31.81 -2.08
CA GLU A 134 -0.33 -31.11 -1.35
C GLU A 134 0.28 -30.02 -0.45
N ARG A 135 -0.18 -28.79 -0.61
CA ARG A 135 0.34 -27.60 0.08
C ARG A 135 -0.79 -26.79 0.67
N VAL A 136 -0.52 -26.12 1.77
CA VAL A 136 -1.46 -25.20 2.42
C VAL A 136 -0.88 -23.80 2.46
N VAL A 137 -1.75 -22.80 2.27
CA VAL A 137 -1.38 -21.40 2.47
C VAL A 137 -1.47 -21.09 3.96
N VAL A 138 -0.34 -20.78 4.57
CA VAL A 138 -0.27 -20.43 5.99
C VAL A 138 -0.58 -18.95 6.16
N SER A 139 -1.52 -18.61 7.04
CA SER A 139 -1.84 -17.23 7.39
C SER A 139 -0.64 -16.56 8.03
N GLN A 140 -0.30 -15.35 7.57
CA GLN A 140 0.82 -14.57 8.09
C GLN A 140 0.30 -13.32 8.80
N LEU A 141 0.89 -13.02 9.96
CA LEU A 141 0.65 -11.78 10.65
C LEU A 141 1.55 -10.69 10.06
N VAL A 142 0.94 -9.65 9.52
CA VAL A 142 1.63 -8.48 9.01
C VAL A 142 1.34 -7.28 9.90
N ARG A 143 2.28 -6.32 9.93
CA ARG A 143 2.07 -5.07 10.64
C ARG A 143 0.92 -4.30 9.97
N SER A 144 -0.05 -3.86 10.77
CA SER A 144 -1.20 -3.10 10.28
C SER A 144 -0.74 -1.76 9.66
N PRO A 145 -1.40 -1.25 8.61
CA PRO A 145 -1.12 0.09 8.11
C PRO A 145 -1.37 1.16 9.18
N GLY A 146 -0.62 2.26 9.11
CA GLY A 146 -0.70 3.37 10.06
C GLY A 146 0.63 4.02 10.38
N ALA A 147 0.66 4.91 11.38
CA ALA A 147 1.86 5.57 11.86
C ALA A 147 2.39 4.90 13.15
N TYR A 148 3.67 4.63 13.17
CA TYR A 148 4.39 4.02 14.30
C TYR A 148 5.50 4.93 14.75
N PHE A 149 5.54 5.25 16.04
CA PHE A 149 6.55 6.09 16.64
C PHE A 149 7.40 5.26 17.60
N THR A 150 8.70 5.43 17.55
CA THR A 150 9.66 4.85 18.48
C THR A 150 10.62 5.93 18.95
N ALA A 151 11.06 5.84 20.20
CA ALA A 151 12.02 6.74 20.79
C ALA A 151 13.16 5.89 21.37
N ASP A 152 14.35 6.12 20.86
CA ASP A 152 15.55 5.42 21.27
C ASP A 152 16.53 6.41 21.94
N ARG A 153 17.16 6.00 23.03
CA ARG A 153 18.14 6.82 23.72
C ARG A 153 19.54 6.56 23.16
N ASP A 154 20.14 7.60 22.61
CA ASP A 154 21.52 7.51 22.14
C ASP A 154 22.49 7.39 23.33
N LEU A 155 23.29 6.34 23.35
CA LEU A 155 24.19 6.02 24.44
C LEU A 155 25.32 7.05 24.64
N ASN A 156 25.73 7.73 23.58
CA ASN A 156 26.83 8.67 23.61
C ASN A 156 26.41 10.08 24.05
N SER A 157 25.30 10.56 23.45
CA SER A 157 24.81 11.92 23.71
C SER A 157 23.71 11.97 24.78
N ASN A 158 23.22 10.82 25.24
CA ASN A 158 22.11 10.67 26.19
C ASN A 158 20.80 11.35 25.71
N ARG A 159 20.73 11.70 24.42
CA ARG A 159 19.54 12.32 23.78
C ARG A 159 18.53 11.26 23.37
N ILE A 160 17.27 11.66 23.38
CA ILE A 160 16.19 10.83 22.83
C ILE A 160 16.11 11.11 21.33
N LEU A 161 16.29 10.08 20.53
CA LEU A 161 16.12 10.12 19.09
C LEU A 161 14.76 9.51 18.74
N CYS A 162 13.92 10.29 18.10
CA CYS A 162 12.60 9.87 17.71
C CYS A 162 12.58 9.40 16.26
N ASN A 163 11.84 8.33 16.03
CA ASN A 163 11.64 7.76 14.70
C ASN A 163 10.15 7.57 14.47
N ALA A 164 9.68 7.91 13.28
CA ALA A 164 8.31 7.60 12.86
C ALA A 164 8.31 6.82 11.56
N LYS A 165 7.44 5.82 11.47
CA LYS A 165 7.25 5.01 10.28
C LYS A 165 5.80 5.08 9.84
N LEU A 166 5.58 5.58 8.64
CA LEU A 166 4.30 5.47 7.94
C LEU A 166 4.31 4.21 7.09
N ILE A 167 3.45 3.28 7.45
CA ILE A 167 3.32 1.99 6.78
C ILE A 167 1.97 1.95 6.08
N PRO A 168 1.92 1.92 4.73
CA PRO A 168 0.70 1.73 3.99
C PRO A 168 0.28 0.24 3.97
N TYR A 169 -0.93 -0.04 3.54
CA TYR A 169 -1.35 -1.39 3.17
C TYR A 169 -0.64 -1.86 1.90
N ARG A 170 -0.55 -0.95 0.91
CA ARG A 170 0.19 -1.14 -0.34
C ARG A 170 0.90 0.16 -0.69
N GLY A 171 2.19 0.10 -1.04
CA GLY A 171 2.98 1.25 -1.44
C GLY A 171 4.30 1.40 -0.70
N ALA A 172 4.98 2.51 -0.92
CA ALA A 172 6.28 2.82 -0.34
C ALA A 172 6.17 3.23 1.13
N TRP A 173 7.09 2.73 1.95
CA TRP A 173 7.19 3.13 3.35
C TRP A 173 7.88 4.49 3.46
N LEU A 174 7.41 5.33 4.39
CA LEU A 174 8.09 6.55 4.81
C LEU A 174 8.60 6.38 6.24
N GLU A 175 9.90 6.58 6.40
CA GLU A 175 10.54 6.52 7.72
C GLU A 175 11.20 7.89 8.01
N PHE A 176 10.73 8.57 9.04
CA PHE A 176 11.29 9.83 9.53
C PHE A 176 12.20 9.52 10.70
N GLU A 177 13.38 10.10 10.72
CA GLU A 177 14.39 9.90 11.77
C GLU A 177 14.96 11.24 12.22
N THR A 178 15.01 11.47 13.52
CA THR A 178 15.75 12.58 14.10
C THR A 178 17.21 12.19 14.32
N SER A 179 18.12 13.13 14.23
CA SER A 179 19.55 12.92 14.49
C SER A 179 20.01 13.66 15.74
N THR A 180 21.17 13.29 16.27
CA THR A 180 21.80 13.98 17.38
C THR A 180 22.14 15.45 17.10
N LYS A 181 22.09 15.85 15.83
CA LYS A 181 22.35 17.22 15.35
C LYS A 181 21.06 18.02 15.15
N ASP A 182 19.93 17.53 15.66
CA ASP A 182 18.60 18.13 15.50
C ASP A 182 18.14 18.30 14.02
N VAL A 183 18.52 17.32 13.18
CA VAL A 183 18.12 17.26 11.77
C VAL A 183 17.12 16.12 11.59
N ILE A 184 16.04 16.39 10.88
CA ILE A 184 15.06 15.38 10.49
C ILE A 184 15.36 14.93 9.06
N SER A 185 15.60 13.64 8.92
CA SER A 185 15.76 12.98 7.62
C SER A 185 14.63 12.00 7.36
N VAL A 186 14.33 11.77 6.10
CA VAL A 186 13.32 10.83 5.64
C VAL A 186 13.96 9.78 4.74
N LYS A 187 13.58 8.52 4.94
CA LYS A 187 13.88 7.41 4.04
C LYS A 187 12.60 6.99 3.35
N ILE A 188 12.66 6.86 2.05
CA ILE A 188 11.57 6.35 1.24
C ILE A 188 11.94 4.93 0.85
N ASP A 189 11.10 3.96 1.23
CA ASP A 189 11.27 2.54 0.91
C ASP A 189 12.66 2.00 1.27
N ARG A 190 13.16 2.37 2.45
CA ARG A 190 14.50 2.02 3.00
C ARG A 190 15.69 2.47 2.13
N LYS A 191 15.49 3.38 1.19
CA LYS A 191 16.56 3.95 0.36
C LYS A 191 17.36 5.01 1.10
N ARG A 192 18.23 5.73 0.39
CA ARG A 192 19.11 6.77 0.97
C ARG A 192 18.30 7.86 1.67
N LYS A 193 18.84 8.39 2.77
CA LYS A 193 18.25 9.50 3.52
C LYS A 193 18.14 10.76 2.65
N ILE A 194 17.02 11.43 2.77
CA ILE A 194 16.72 12.72 2.17
C ILE A 194 16.36 13.66 3.31
N SER A 195 16.71 14.94 3.20
CA SER A 195 16.23 15.94 4.15
C SER A 195 14.71 16.05 4.07
N VAL A 196 14.05 16.17 5.22
CA VAL A 196 12.59 16.35 5.26
C VAL A 196 12.16 17.64 4.58
N THR A 197 12.98 18.69 4.67
CA THR A 197 12.75 19.99 4.01
C THR A 197 12.75 19.84 2.49
N THR A 198 13.71 19.10 1.93
CA THR A 198 13.77 18.79 0.50
C THR A 198 12.54 18.03 0.03
N LEU A 199 12.07 17.02 0.79
CA LEU A 199 10.86 16.31 0.46
C LEU A 199 9.63 17.23 0.48
N LEU A 200 9.48 18.06 1.49
CA LEU A 200 8.33 18.98 1.61
C LEU A 200 8.32 20.01 0.48
N VAL A 201 9.47 20.57 0.09
CA VAL A 201 9.56 21.46 -1.07
C VAL A 201 9.19 20.75 -2.36
N ALA A 202 9.68 19.51 -2.55
CA ALA A 202 9.34 18.71 -3.73
C ALA A 202 7.82 18.44 -3.84
N LEU A 203 7.12 18.41 -2.71
CA LEU A 203 5.65 18.31 -2.62
C LEU A 203 4.92 19.67 -2.72
N GLY A 204 5.64 20.74 -3.03
CA GLY A 204 5.07 22.06 -3.22
C GLY A 204 4.89 22.89 -1.94
N VAL A 205 5.45 22.46 -0.82
CA VAL A 205 5.43 23.24 0.43
C VAL A 205 6.43 24.40 0.32
N ASP A 206 6.01 25.59 0.67
CA ASP A 206 6.85 26.78 0.65
C ASP A 206 7.60 26.95 1.97
N ILE A 207 8.90 26.71 1.96
CA ILE A 207 9.74 26.88 3.14
C ILE A 207 9.96 28.35 3.48
N GLY A 208 9.96 29.25 2.48
CA GLY A 208 10.13 30.69 2.69
C GLY A 208 8.96 31.36 3.43
N ASP A 209 7.71 30.96 3.13
CA ASP A 209 6.53 31.35 3.91
C ASP A 209 6.38 30.49 5.18
N ALA A 210 7.03 29.34 5.21
CA ALA A 210 6.95 28.36 6.26
C ALA A 210 7.77 28.71 7.50
N THR A 211 8.73 29.64 7.41
CA THR A 211 9.41 30.18 8.59
C THR A 211 8.44 30.86 9.58
N GLY A 212 7.23 31.24 9.15
CA GLY A 212 6.22 31.82 10.02
C GLY A 212 5.07 30.88 10.43
N LYS A 213 4.60 29.97 9.56
CA LYS A 213 3.36 29.23 9.83
C LYS A 213 3.51 27.71 9.95
N ILE A 214 4.37 27.09 9.15
CA ILE A 214 4.54 25.63 9.20
C ILE A 214 5.59 25.27 10.24
N PHE A 215 6.71 25.98 10.31
CA PHE A 215 7.70 25.78 11.36
C PHE A 215 7.16 26.10 12.75
N SER A 216 6.31 27.11 12.90
CA SER A 216 5.68 27.41 14.19
C SER A 216 4.69 26.34 14.65
N LYS A 217 4.12 25.57 13.73
CA LYS A 217 3.27 24.42 14.08
C LYS A 217 4.06 23.15 14.40
N VAL A 218 5.24 23.02 13.81
CA VAL A 218 6.11 21.83 13.99
C VAL A 218 7.16 22.10 15.05
N ASP A 219 7.90 23.22 14.99
CA ASP A 219 8.90 23.63 15.97
C ASP A 219 8.27 24.39 17.14
N THR A 220 7.37 23.76 17.87
CA THR A 220 6.69 24.36 19.05
C THR A 220 7.61 24.40 20.27
N ASN A 221 8.63 23.58 20.33
CA ASN A 221 9.57 23.53 21.45
C ASN A 221 10.69 24.54 21.28
N ALA A 222 10.85 25.43 22.27
CA ALA A 222 11.90 26.45 22.26
C ALA A 222 13.35 25.89 22.32
N SER A 223 13.49 24.67 22.86
CA SER A 223 14.80 24.01 23.04
C SER A 223 15.30 23.30 21.78
N HIS A 224 14.40 22.87 20.88
CA HIS A 224 14.72 22.06 19.72
C HIS A 224 13.98 22.58 18.49
N LYS A 225 14.71 23.22 17.58
CA LYS A 225 14.19 23.76 16.32
C LYS A 225 14.58 22.86 15.15
N TYR A 226 14.05 21.65 15.11
CA TYR A 226 14.41 20.62 14.14
C TYR A 226 14.27 21.06 12.68
N MET A 227 13.18 21.72 12.35
CA MET A 227 12.93 22.14 10.96
C MET A 227 13.86 23.26 10.53
N ALA A 228 14.09 24.26 11.38
CA ALA A 228 15.01 25.36 11.12
C ALA A 228 16.44 24.86 10.95
N GLN A 229 16.89 24.00 11.85
CA GLN A 229 18.24 23.40 11.77
C GLN A 229 18.38 22.46 10.57
N THR A 230 17.34 21.73 10.20
CA THR A 230 17.36 20.88 9.00
C THR A 230 17.53 21.72 7.75
N ALA A 231 16.80 22.84 7.63
CA ALA A 231 16.92 23.74 6.49
C ALA A 231 18.29 24.43 6.39
N GLU A 232 18.89 24.76 7.54
CA GLU A 232 20.22 25.38 7.59
C GLU A 232 21.35 24.40 7.23
N ARG A 233 21.28 23.16 7.71
CA ARG A 233 22.35 22.15 7.53
C ARG A 233 22.31 21.42 6.20
N ASP A 234 21.15 21.25 5.62
CA ASP A 234 20.96 20.58 4.32
C ASP A 234 20.09 21.48 3.41
N PRO A 235 20.63 22.67 3.00
CA PRO A 235 19.90 23.57 2.13
C PRO A 235 19.69 22.92 0.76
N LEU A 236 18.63 23.35 0.08
CA LEU A 236 18.42 22.96 -1.31
C LEU A 236 19.58 23.50 -2.16
N PRO A 237 20.07 22.74 -3.15
CA PRO A 237 21.03 23.25 -4.11
C PRO A 237 20.49 24.50 -4.80
N GLU A 238 21.34 25.53 -4.94
CA GLU A 238 20.96 26.79 -5.61
C GLU A 238 20.72 26.60 -7.12
N SER A 239 21.35 25.58 -7.70
CA SER A 239 21.24 25.27 -9.13
C SER A 239 21.27 23.77 -9.38
N THR A 240 20.78 23.38 -10.55
CA THR A 240 20.80 22.01 -11.03
C THR A 240 21.50 21.94 -12.38
N SER A 241 22.10 20.78 -12.71
CA SER A 241 22.68 20.51 -14.03
C SER A 241 21.62 20.32 -15.13
N VAL A 242 20.33 20.25 -14.74
CA VAL A 242 19.20 20.07 -15.65
C VAL A 242 18.61 21.43 -16.00
N SER A 243 18.40 21.70 -17.29
CA SER A 243 17.72 22.89 -17.74
C SER A 243 16.24 22.82 -17.38
N LEU A 244 15.80 23.72 -16.51
CA LEU A 244 14.40 23.84 -16.11
C LEU A 244 13.66 24.75 -17.10
N LYS A 245 12.76 24.16 -17.89
CA LYS A 245 11.93 24.93 -18.82
C LYS A 245 10.74 25.54 -18.09
N GLU A 246 10.47 26.82 -18.36
CA GLU A 246 9.36 27.54 -17.73
C GLU A 246 7.99 26.85 -17.94
N ARG A 247 7.80 26.20 -19.09
CA ARG A 247 6.57 25.46 -19.38
C ARG A 247 6.35 24.31 -18.38
N ASP A 248 7.40 23.52 -18.14
CA ASP A 248 7.33 22.34 -17.26
C ASP A 248 7.12 22.79 -15.80
N LEU A 249 7.77 23.90 -15.41
CA LEU A 249 7.59 24.53 -14.09
C LEU A 249 6.17 25.05 -13.88
N LYS A 250 5.55 25.65 -14.90
CA LYS A 250 4.15 26.08 -14.83
C LYS A 250 3.20 24.90 -14.64
N THR A 251 3.40 23.82 -15.38
CA THR A 251 2.58 22.60 -15.26
C THR A 251 2.64 22.03 -13.85
N ILE A 252 3.84 21.89 -13.28
CA ILE A 252 4.02 21.38 -11.91
C ILE A 252 3.41 22.34 -10.88
N TRP A 253 3.59 23.64 -11.08
CA TRP A 253 3.01 24.66 -10.19
C TRP A 253 1.50 24.60 -10.16
N GLU A 254 0.83 24.49 -11.30
CA GLU A 254 -0.62 24.41 -11.42
C GLU A 254 -1.18 23.17 -10.71
N VAL A 255 -0.47 22.06 -10.80
CA VAL A 255 -0.86 20.81 -10.13
C VAL A 255 -0.70 20.90 -8.60
N LEU A 256 0.43 21.43 -8.13
CA LEU A 256 0.75 21.48 -6.70
C LEU A 256 0.12 22.68 -5.97
N ARG A 257 -0.13 23.76 -6.70
CA ARG A 257 -0.60 25.05 -6.13
C ARG A 257 -1.64 25.73 -7.01
N PRO A 258 -2.79 25.08 -7.30
CA PRO A 258 -3.77 25.59 -8.26
C PRO A 258 -4.35 26.99 -7.89
N SER A 259 -4.35 27.33 -6.60
CA SER A 259 -4.94 28.59 -6.11
C SER A 259 -3.92 29.73 -5.89
N LYS A 260 -2.63 29.53 -6.22
CA LYS A 260 -1.58 30.54 -6.00
C LYS A 260 -1.03 31.09 -7.29
N THR A 261 -0.76 32.40 -7.31
CA THR A 261 -0.11 33.08 -8.43
C THR A 261 1.25 32.43 -8.72
N PHE A 262 1.55 32.19 -9.99
CA PHE A 262 2.80 31.60 -10.43
C PHE A 262 4.01 32.46 -10.02
N ASN A 263 4.98 31.80 -9.38
CA ASN A 263 6.24 32.43 -9.01
C ASN A 263 7.40 31.53 -9.47
N ILE A 264 8.18 32.05 -10.43
CA ILE A 264 9.23 31.28 -11.10
C ILE A 264 10.30 30.78 -10.12
N ARG A 265 10.76 31.62 -9.18
CA ARG A 265 11.80 31.21 -8.20
C ARG A 265 11.33 30.06 -7.30
N LYS A 266 10.06 30.13 -6.86
CA LYS A 266 9.48 29.08 -6.03
C LYS A 266 9.23 27.81 -6.84
N ALA A 267 8.84 27.93 -8.11
CA ALA A 267 8.68 26.80 -9.01
C ALA A 267 10.03 26.13 -9.33
N GLU A 268 11.10 26.91 -9.53
CA GLU A 268 12.46 26.40 -9.67
C GLU A 268 12.92 25.61 -8.43
N ALA A 269 12.67 26.14 -7.23
CA ALA A 269 13.00 25.44 -5.99
C ALA A 269 12.27 24.09 -5.89
N ILE A 270 10.99 24.03 -6.26
CA ILE A 270 10.22 22.77 -6.33
C ILE A 270 10.85 21.81 -7.34
N GLY A 271 11.16 22.28 -8.53
CA GLY A 271 11.80 21.47 -9.57
C GLY A 271 13.15 20.89 -9.13
N ILE A 272 14.01 21.74 -8.52
CA ILE A 272 15.31 21.30 -7.97
C ILE A 272 15.13 20.24 -6.89
N ALA A 273 14.19 20.45 -5.98
CA ALA A 273 13.89 19.49 -4.91
C ALA A 273 13.39 18.16 -5.46
N GLN A 274 12.52 18.17 -6.47
CA GLN A 274 12.03 16.95 -7.13
C GLN A 274 13.16 16.19 -7.82
N LEU A 275 14.06 16.87 -8.51
CA LEU A 275 15.23 16.26 -9.13
C LEU A 275 16.18 15.65 -8.10
N GLU A 276 16.37 16.31 -6.94
CA GLU A 276 17.21 15.77 -5.87
C GLU A 276 16.59 14.50 -5.26
N VAL A 277 15.27 14.49 -5.01
CA VAL A 277 14.54 13.29 -4.56
C VAL A 277 14.69 12.17 -5.59
N TYR A 278 14.51 12.47 -6.87
CA TYR A 278 14.65 11.50 -7.95
C TYR A 278 16.04 10.89 -8.01
N ARG A 279 17.09 11.72 -7.92
CA ARG A 279 18.49 11.28 -7.93
C ARG A 279 18.80 10.33 -6.75
N ARG A 280 18.21 10.59 -5.59
CA ARG A 280 18.36 9.73 -4.39
C ARG A 280 17.62 8.41 -4.53
N LEU A 281 16.45 8.41 -5.15
CA LEU A 281 15.62 7.22 -5.34
C LEU A 281 16.09 6.33 -6.49
N ARG A 282 16.61 6.94 -7.56
CA ARG A 282 17.09 6.25 -8.78
C ARG A 282 18.48 6.71 -9.19
N PRO A 283 19.50 6.30 -8.40
CA PRO A 283 20.89 6.61 -8.76
C PRO A 283 21.25 5.91 -10.08
N GLY A 284 21.82 6.68 -11.02
CA GLY A 284 22.26 6.16 -12.34
C GLY A 284 21.31 6.46 -13.50
N GLU A 285 20.07 6.86 -13.24
CA GLU A 285 19.19 7.37 -14.30
C GLU A 285 19.41 8.88 -14.50
N PRO A 286 19.39 9.39 -15.74
CA PRO A 286 19.48 10.83 -15.98
C PRO A 286 18.23 11.52 -15.39
N PRO A 287 18.41 12.55 -14.55
CA PRO A 287 17.30 13.23 -13.93
C PRO A 287 16.51 14.04 -14.96
N ASN A 288 15.20 13.82 -15.03
CA ASN A 288 14.24 14.58 -15.82
C ASN A 288 13.10 15.02 -14.91
N LEU A 289 12.60 16.25 -15.08
CA LEU A 289 11.59 16.85 -14.23
C LEU A 289 10.25 16.11 -14.30
N ASP A 290 9.81 15.72 -15.51
CA ASP A 290 8.56 14.97 -15.69
C ASP A 290 8.62 13.59 -15.03
N ASN A 291 9.74 12.90 -15.18
CA ASN A 291 9.97 11.61 -14.54
C ASN A 291 10.07 11.75 -13.01
N ALA A 292 10.67 12.83 -12.52
CA ALA A 292 10.80 13.10 -11.09
C ALA A 292 9.43 13.35 -10.45
N TRP A 293 8.62 14.21 -11.04
CA TRP A 293 7.27 14.45 -10.57
C TRP A 293 6.39 13.19 -10.69
N GLY A 294 6.44 12.50 -11.84
CA GLY A 294 5.72 11.25 -12.06
C GLY A 294 6.08 10.18 -11.01
N LEU A 295 7.36 10.07 -10.64
CA LEU A 295 7.81 9.16 -9.59
C LEU A 295 7.21 9.52 -8.23
N ILE A 296 7.31 10.76 -7.81
CA ILE A 296 6.79 11.22 -6.50
C ILE A 296 5.28 11.06 -6.43
N ARG A 297 4.56 11.46 -7.48
CA ARG A 297 3.11 11.29 -7.57
C ARG A 297 2.71 9.82 -7.42
N ASN A 298 3.36 8.94 -8.17
CA ASN A 298 3.07 7.51 -8.15
C ASN A 298 3.42 6.84 -6.82
N LEU A 299 4.40 7.37 -6.07
CA LEU A 299 4.80 6.80 -4.79
C LEU A 299 3.79 7.06 -3.67
N PHE A 300 3.09 8.22 -3.68
CA PHE A 300 2.30 8.66 -2.53
C PHE A 300 0.85 9.02 -2.83
N PHE A 301 0.54 9.44 -4.07
CA PHE A 301 -0.74 10.06 -4.42
C PHE A 301 -1.53 9.30 -5.49
N ASP A 302 -0.98 8.24 -6.06
CA ASP A 302 -1.67 7.38 -7.02
C ASP A 302 -2.41 6.26 -6.29
N GLU A 303 -3.73 6.28 -6.30
CA GLU A 303 -4.60 5.29 -5.66
C GLU A 303 -4.34 3.86 -6.13
N ARG A 304 -3.84 3.69 -7.36
CA ARG A 304 -3.48 2.38 -7.90
C ARG A 304 -2.20 1.82 -7.30
N ARG A 305 -1.30 2.68 -6.81
CA ARG A 305 0.02 2.30 -6.32
C ARG A 305 0.20 2.47 -4.83
N TYR A 306 -0.54 3.38 -4.22
CA TYR A 306 -0.47 3.69 -2.80
C TYR A 306 -1.85 3.58 -2.15
N ASP A 307 -1.95 2.79 -1.11
CA ASP A 307 -3.20 2.54 -0.40
C ASP A 307 -2.92 2.36 1.10
N ILE A 308 -3.51 3.20 1.92
CA ILE A 308 -3.45 3.10 3.38
C ILE A 308 -4.51 2.13 3.91
N ALA A 309 -5.52 1.82 3.12
CA ALA A 309 -6.76 1.16 3.49
C ALA A 309 -7.57 1.94 4.58
N GLN A 310 -8.84 1.60 4.75
CA GLN A 310 -9.70 2.26 5.75
C GLN A 310 -9.18 2.12 7.17
N VAL A 311 -8.65 0.93 7.51
CA VAL A 311 -8.05 0.66 8.83
C VAL A 311 -6.85 1.56 9.11
N GLY A 312 -5.99 1.76 8.11
CA GLY A 312 -4.85 2.66 8.23
C GLY A 312 -5.27 4.12 8.35
N ARG A 313 -6.26 4.57 7.57
CA ARG A 313 -6.81 5.93 7.66
C ARG A 313 -7.42 6.19 9.04
N TYR A 314 -8.23 5.27 9.55
CA TYR A 314 -8.78 5.37 10.91
C TYR A 314 -7.68 5.50 11.98
N LYS A 315 -6.64 4.66 11.89
CA LYS A 315 -5.52 4.70 12.84
C LYS A 315 -4.70 5.99 12.75
N LEU A 316 -4.48 6.50 11.53
CA LEU A 316 -3.79 7.79 11.33
C LEU A 316 -4.61 8.93 11.92
N ASN A 317 -5.89 9.04 11.59
CA ASN A 317 -6.76 10.07 12.10
C ASN A 317 -6.82 10.06 13.63
N THR A 318 -7.05 8.88 14.22
CA THR A 318 -7.14 8.74 15.69
C THR A 318 -5.82 9.08 16.38
N LYS A 319 -4.69 8.63 15.82
CA LYS A 319 -3.37 8.81 16.45
C LYS A 319 -2.82 10.22 16.29
N LEU A 320 -3.06 10.85 15.14
CA LEU A 320 -2.53 12.17 14.79
C LEU A 320 -3.53 13.30 15.05
N GLY A 321 -4.75 12.99 15.47
CA GLY A 321 -5.80 13.99 15.68
C GLY A 321 -6.28 14.66 14.40
N LEU A 322 -6.32 13.90 13.29
CA LEU A 322 -6.76 14.37 11.99
C LEU A 322 -8.22 14.00 11.72
N ASP A 323 -8.90 14.82 10.93
CA ASP A 323 -10.27 14.59 10.48
C ASP A 323 -10.34 14.48 8.95
N ILE A 324 -9.58 13.54 8.40
CA ILE A 324 -9.53 13.28 6.96
C ILE A 324 -10.58 12.22 6.63
N PRO A 325 -11.35 12.38 5.52
CA PRO A 325 -12.37 11.41 5.11
C PRO A 325 -11.82 10.00 5.00
N MET A 326 -12.61 9.01 5.44
CA MET A 326 -12.22 7.59 5.45
C MET A 326 -12.03 7.00 4.04
N GLU A 327 -12.63 7.63 3.04
CA GLU A 327 -12.50 7.30 1.63
C GLU A 327 -11.13 7.69 1.06
N THR A 328 -10.44 8.65 1.71
CA THR A 328 -9.09 9.08 1.29
C THR A 328 -8.07 8.01 1.63
N ARG A 329 -7.75 7.18 0.66
CA ARG A 329 -6.85 6.02 0.83
C ARG A 329 -5.40 6.31 0.48
N THR A 330 -5.13 7.45 -0.14
CA THR A 330 -3.77 7.94 -0.44
C THR A 330 -3.22 8.79 0.69
N LEU A 331 -1.91 9.01 0.69
CA LEU A 331 -1.27 9.89 1.65
C LEU A 331 -1.63 11.36 1.36
N THR A 332 -1.77 12.16 2.41
CA THR A 332 -2.00 13.61 2.29
C THR A 332 -0.82 14.40 2.88
N LEU A 333 -0.71 15.67 2.52
CA LEU A 333 0.29 16.56 3.12
C LEU A 333 0.03 16.76 4.63
N GLU A 334 -1.24 16.75 5.03
CA GLU A 334 -1.63 16.88 6.44
C GLU A 334 -1.14 15.70 7.27
N ASP A 335 -1.19 14.47 6.72
CA ASP A 335 -0.62 13.29 7.38
C ASP A 335 0.88 13.48 7.62
N MET A 336 1.62 13.95 6.62
CA MET A 336 3.06 14.16 6.74
C MET A 336 3.39 15.25 7.78
N PHE A 337 2.66 16.37 7.77
CA PHE A 337 2.85 17.43 8.76
C PHE A 337 2.54 16.95 10.18
N ALA A 338 1.46 16.23 10.36
CA ALA A 338 1.09 15.71 11.67
C ALA A 338 2.12 14.71 12.21
N VAL A 339 2.66 13.86 11.34
CA VAL A 339 3.75 12.94 11.72
C VAL A 339 5.01 13.70 12.10
N ILE A 340 5.41 14.71 11.31
CA ILE A 340 6.61 15.52 11.59
C ILE A 340 6.42 16.33 12.89
N SER A 341 5.22 16.83 13.16
CA SER A 341 4.95 17.59 14.40
C SER A 341 4.91 16.71 15.66
N MET A 342 4.74 15.40 15.50
CA MET A 342 4.66 14.45 16.61
C MET A 342 6.04 13.84 16.97
N ILE A 343 7.03 13.96 16.09
CA ILE A 343 8.41 13.55 16.32
C ILE A 343 9.17 14.59 17.15
#